data_898c73728978bbe56d6a4f049d2dec63
#
_entry.id   898c73728978bbe56d6a4f049d2dec63
#
_cell.length_a   1.000
_cell.length_b   1.000
_cell.length_c   1.000
_cell.angle_alpha   90.00
_cell.angle_beta   90.00
_cell.angle_gamma   90.00
#
_symmetry.space_group_name_H-M   'P 1'
#
loop_
_entity.id
_entity.type
_entity.pdbx_description
1 polymer ?
#
loop_
_entity_poly.entity_id
_entity_poly.type
_entity_poly.pdbx_seq_one_letter_code
_entity_poly.pdbx_strand_id
1 'polypeptide(L)'
;MPARLAPLLALLFAAPAWSAWTLVTEAGPGAVYADPATLARNGDMVRMAWLLDYRNFQRMVEVGYWSKQAVSEFDCAQRRTRNLSVSLRAEHMGQGPSHYDDDTVREWEAVEPDGVTGKLWQAACGK
;
A
#
# COMPACT_ATOMS: atom_id res chain seq x y z
N MET A 1 -14.89 -23.48 -52.42
CA MET A 1 -14.22 -22.24 -52.07
C MET A 1 -13.74 -22.35 -50.63
N PRO A 2 -12.46 -22.30 -50.36
CA PRO A 2 -12.00 -22.36 -48.97
C PRO A 2 -12.46 -21.11 -48.23
N ALA A 3 -13.18 -21.29 -47.12
CA ALA A 3 -13.49 -20.19 -46.24
C ALA A 3 -12.20 -19.63 -45.64
N ARG A 4 -11.90 -18.40 -45.96
CA ARG A 4 -10.82 -17.69 -45.29
C ARG A 4 -11.28 -17.36 -43.89
N LEU A 5 -10.83 -18.13 -42.92
CA LEU A 5 -10.91 -17.76 -41.53
C LEU A 5 -9.97 -16.56 -41.32
N ALA A 6 -10.53 -15.37 -41.21
CA ALA A 6 -9.76 -14.22 -40.76
C ALA A 6 -9.31 -14.52 -39.31
N PRO A 7 -8.01 -14.37 -38.99
CA PRO A 7 -7.59 -14.50 -37.61
C PRO A 7 -8.31 -13.41 -36.79
N LEU A 8 -9.12 -13.81 -35.85
CA LEU A 8 -9.60 -12.89 -34.80
C LEU A 8 -8.32 -12.48 -34.03
N LEU A 9 -7.83 -11.27 -34.34
CA LEU A 9 -6.85 -10.63 -33.49
C LEU A 9 -7.61 -10.31 -32.19
N ALA A 10 -7.46 -11.18 -31.21
CA ALA A 10 -7.84 -10.83 -29.84
C ALA A 10 -6.88 -9.74 -29.40
N LEU A 11 -7.34 -8.49 -29.45
CA LEU A 11 -6.67 -7.38 -28.82
C LEU A 11 -6.74 -7.62 -27.32
N LEU A 12 -5.69 -8.24 -26.78
CA LEU A 12 -5.47 -8.29 -25.34
C LEU A 12 -5.14 -6.87 -24.90
N PHE A 13 -6.16 -6.12 -24.45
CA PHE A 13 -5.93 -4.91 -23.71
C PHE A 13 -5.36 -5.34 -22.35
N ALA A 14 -4.05 -5.22 -22.19
CA ALA A 14 -3.46 -5.25 -20.88
C ALA A 14 -4.01 -4.03 -20.14
N ALA A 15 -4.92 -4.25 -19.20
CA ALA A 15 -5.35 -3.21 -18.28
C ALA A 15 -4.09 -2.69 -17.58
N PRO A 16 -3.86 -1.36 -17.54
CA PRO A 16 -2.76 -0.82 -16.75
C PRO A 16 -2.91 -1.32 -15.33
N ALA A 17 -1.81 -1.82 -14.74
CA ALA A 17 -1.79 -2.24 -13.35
C ALA A 17 -1.89 -1.01 -12.47
N TRP A 18 -3.10 -0.50 -12.26
CA TRP A 18 -3.38 0.54 -11.30
C TRP A 18 -3.37 -0.10 -9.92
N SER A 19 -2.57 0.44 -9.00
CA SER A 19 -2.70 0.11 -7.58
C SER A 19 -4.13 0.43 -7.18
N ALA A 20 -4.90 -0.59 -6.84
CA ALA A 20 -6.29 -0.41 -6.40
C ALA A 20 -6.30 -0.05 -4.91
N TRP A 21 -5.99 1.20 -4.60
CA TRP A 21 -6.02 1.72 -3.24
C TRP A 21 -7.45 1.70 -2.70
N THR A 22 -7.64 0.98 -1.61
CA THR A 22 -8.92 0.90 -0.90
C THR A 22 -8.81 1.67 0.41
N LEU A 23 -9.75 2.56 0.65
CA LEU A 23 -9.78 3.34 1.89
C LEU A 23 -9.94 2.41 3.10
N VAL A 24 -9.03 2.54 4.06
CA VAL A 24 -9.04 1.79 5.32
C VAL A 24 -9.62 2.66 6.44
N THR A 25 -9.10 3.87 6.59
CA THR A 25 -9.54 4.81 7.62
C THR A 25 -9.07 6.22 7.29
N GLU A 26 -9.70 7.19 7.92
CA GLU A 26 -9.20 8.56 7.95
C GLU A 26 -8.55 8.82 9.30
N ALA A 27 -7.42 9.50 9.28
CA ALA A 27 -6.67 9.90 10.45
C ALA A 27 -6.49 11.42 10.47
N GLY A 28 -5.99 11.96 11.57
CA GLY A 28 -5.71 13.39 11.70
C GLY A 28 -4.91 13.97 10.53
N PRO A 29 -3.77 13.35 10.13
CA PRO A 29 -2.94 13.88 9.04
C PRO A 29 -3.48 13.61 7.63
N GLY A 30 -4.35 12.64 7.41
CA GLY A 30 -4.85 12.31 6.08
C GLY A 30 -5.63 11.02 6.01
N ALA A 31 -5.80 10.50 4.79
CA ALA A 31 -6.53 9.27 4.51
C ALA A 31 -5.56 8.10 4.33
N VAL A 32 -5.91 6.95 4.90
CA VAL A 32 -5.10 5.73 4.86
C VAL A 32 -5.76 4.71 3.95
N TYR A 33 -4.99 4.20 3.01
CA TYR A 33 -5.42 3.22 2.01
C TYR A 33 -4.56 1.97 2.09
N ALA A 34 -5.13 0.85 1.72
CA ALA A 34 -4.40 -0.39 1.52
C ALA A 34 -4.61 -0.90 0.11
N ASP A 35 -3.66 -1.67 -0.40
CA ASP A 35 -3.80 -2.37 -1.67
C ASP A 35 -3.96 -3.87 -1.40
N PRO A 36 -5.21 -4.40 -1.43
CA PRO A 36 -5.47 -5.80 -1.16
C PRO A 36 -4.80 -6.76 -2.16
N ALA A 37 -4.48 -6.29 -3.37
CA ALA A 37 -3.81 -7.10 -4.37
C ALA A 37 -2.36 -7.43 -3.97
N THR A 38 -1.78 -6.68 -3.02
CA THR A 38 -0.42 -6.91 -2.53
C THR A 38 -0.35 -7.85 -1.33
N LEU A 39 -1.49 -8.31 -0.82
CA LEU A 39 -1.53 -9.24 0.30
C LEU A 39 -0.74 -10.51 -0.01
N ALA A 40 0.25 -10.79 0.81
CA ALA A 40 1.06 -11.99 0.72
C ALA A 40 1.13 -12.66 2.09
N ARG A 41 0.47 -13.80 2.22
CA ARG A 41 0.39 -14.53 3.49
C ARG A 41 1.44 -15.64 3.54
N ASN A 42 2.13 -15.73 4.67
CA ASN A 42 3.00 -16.83 5.02
C ASN A 42 2.73 -17.22 6.47
N GLY A 43 1.89 -18.25 6.67
CA GLY A 43 1.42 -18.62 8.01
C GLY A 43 0.64 -17.48 8.66
N ASP A 44 1.06 -17.08 9.85
CA ASP A 44 0.44 -15.97 10.58
C ASP A 44 0.96 -14.58 10.16
N MET A 45 1.95 -14.55 9.27
CA MET A 45 2.54 -13.30 8.78
C MET A 45 1.88 -12.89 7.46
N VAL A 46 1.51 -11.61 7.37
CA VAL A 46 0.93 -11.04 6.16
C VAL A 46 1.69 -9.77 5.80
N ARG A 47 2.10 -9.65 4.54
CA ARG A 47 2.65 -8.41 3.99
C ARG A 47 1.58 -7.70 3.19
N MET A 48 1.56 -6.38 3.29
CA MET A 48 0.60 -5.56 2.56
C MET A 48 1.18 -4.17 2.32
N ALA A 49 0.98 -3.67 1.11
CA ALA A 49 1.26 -2.26 0.81
C ALA A 49 0.11 -1.38 1.30
N TRP A 50 0.46 -0.23 1.83
CA TRP A 50 -0.48 0.77 2.27
C TRP A 50 0.05 2.18 2.00
N LEU A 51 -0.84 3.16 2.08
CA LEU A 51 -0.58 4.54 1.71
C LEU A 51 -1.23 5.48 2.72
N LEU A 52 -0.50 6.50 3.11
CA LEU A 52 -1.06 7.66 3.81
C LEU A 52 -1.02 8.86 2.87
N ASP A 53 -2.19 9.33 2.50
CA ASP A 53 -2.35 10.52 1.66
C ASP A 53 -2.60 11.72 2.55
N TYR A 54 -1.67 12.66 2.56
CA TYR A 54 -1.70 13.79 3.49
C TYR A 54 -2.63 14.90 3.00
N ARG A 55 -3.34 15.53 3.94
CA ARG A 55 -4.15 16.71 3.63
C ARG A 55 -3.31 17.94 3.39
N ASN A 56 -2.15 18.01 4.04
CA ASN A 56 -1.24 19.13 3.95
C ASN A 56 0.12 18.66 3.48
N PHE A 57 0.82 19.54 2.77
CA PHE A 57 2.18 19.28 2.33
C PHE A 57 3.08 18.97 3.51
N GLN A 58 3.84 17.89 3.41
CA GLN A 58 4.76 17.44 4.43
C GLN A 58 6.19 17.76 4.04
N ARG A 59 7.02 17.97 5.05
CA ARG A 59 8.44 18.20 4.84
C ARG A 59 9.25 17.44 5.89
N MET A 60 10.24 16.68 5.43
CA MET A 60 11.23 16.03 6.27
C MET A 60 12.61 16.54 5.84
N VAL A 61 13.24 17.37 6.69
CA VAL A 61 14.47 18.09 6.36
C VAL A 61 14.27 18.88 5.05
N GLU A 62 14.91 18.48 3.95
CA GLU A 62 14.80 19.12 2.65
C GLU A 62 13.85 18.40 1.69
N VAL A 63 13.21 17.32 2.15
CA VAL A 63 12.33 16.49 1.33
C VAL A 63 10.88 16.89 1.55
N GLY A 64 10.21 17.33 0.47
CA GLY A 64 8.78 17.62 0.47
C GLY A 64 7.98 16.47 -0.14
N TYR A 65 6.80 16.16 0.42
CA TYR A 65 5.98 15.06 -0.07
C TYR A 65 4.51 15.25 0.26
N TRP A 66 3.63 14.61 -0.54
CA TRP A 66 2.19 14.62 -0.36
C TRP A 66 1.63 13.26 0.07
N SER A 67 2.40 12.19 -0.10
CA SER A 67 1.97 10.86 0.33
C SER A 67 3.15 10.03 0.78
N LYS A 68 2.84 9.06 1.66
CA LYS A 68 3.79 8.06 2.15
C LYS A 68 3.24 6.70 1.78
N GLN A 69 4.04 5.93 1.04
CA GLN A 69 3.73 4.55 0.71
C GLN A 69 4.64 3.63 1.51
N ALA A 70 4.09 2.58 2.05
CA ALA A 70 4.85 1.64 2.86
C ALA A 70 4.44 0.21 2.55
N VAL A 71 5.36 -0.72 2.78
CA VAL A 71 5.05 -2.14 2.89
C VAL A 71 5.30 -2.53 4.33
N SER A 72 4.29 -3.11 4.96
CA SER A 72 4.37 -3.58 6.34
C SER A 72 4.11 -5.07 6.42
N GLU A 73 4.67 -5.67 7.44
CA GLU A 73 4.38 -7.04 7.85
C GLU A 73 3.50 -7.01 9.09
N PHE A 74 2.44 -7.81 9.07
CA PHE A 74 1.47 -7.93 10.15
C PHE A 74 1.51 -9.35 10.70
N ASP A 75 1.67 -9.47 12.02
CA ASP A 75 1.57 -10.72 12.73
C ASP A 75 0.13 -10.90 13.20
N CYS A 76 -0.60 -11.79 12.54
CA CYS A 76 -2.02 -11.99 12.83
C CYS A 76 -2.27 -12.76 14.14
N ALA A 77 -1.26 -13.43 14.67
CA ALA A 77 -1.35 -14.14 15.95
C ALA A 77 -1.10 -13.22 17.15
N GLN A 78 -0.20 -12.23 17.01
CA GLN A 78 0.28 -11.43 18.15
C GLN A 78 -0.08 -9.93 18.07
N ARG A 79 -0.93 -9.51 17.16
CA ARG A 79 -1.35 -8.12 16.99
C ARG A 79 -0.19 -7.13 17.02
N ARG A 80 0.77 -7.34 16.16
CA ARG A 80 1.93 -6.47 16.00
C ARG A 80 2.22 -6.26 14.52
N THR A 81 2.94 -5.21 14.23
CA THR A 81 3.32 -4.84 12.86
C THR A 81 4.73 -4.27 12.84
N ARG A 82 5.36 -4.32 11.68
CA ARG A 82 6.63 -3.64 11.41
C ARG A 82 6.67 -3.18 9.97
N ASN A 83 7.32 -2.04 9.75
CA ASN A 83 7.56 -1.55 8.40
C ASN A 83 8.77 -2.28 7.78
N LEU A 84 8.59 -2.72 6.55
CA LEU A 84 9.65 -3.32 5.75
C LEU A 84 10.27 -2.29 4.80
N SER A 85 9.47 -1.37 4.28
CA SER A 85 9.92 -0.29 3.43
C SER A 85 8.98 0.91 3.51
N VAL A 86 9.53 2.09 3.26
CA VAL A 86 8.80 3.36 3.21
C VAL A 86 9.30 4.16 2.02
N SER A 87 8.39 4.79 1.30
CA SER A 87 8.66 5.69 0.19
C SER A 87 7.86 6.97 0.37
N LEU A 88 8.52 8.11 0.32
CA LEU A 88 7.86 9.42 0.35
C LEU A 88 7.70 9.91 -1.09
N ARG A 89 6.45 10.14 -1.49
CA ARG A 89 6.09 10.49 -2.86
C ARG A 89 5.80 11.97 -3.03
N ALA A 90 6.20 12.50 -4.18
CA ALA A 90 6.06 13.92 -4.48
C ALA A 90 4.62 14.39 -4.54
N GLU A 91 3.70 13.54 -4.97
CA GLU A 91 2.30 13.86 -5.21
C GLU A 91 1.37 13.04 -4.33
N HIS A 92 0.07 13.37 -4.38
CA HIS A 92 -0.97 12.61 -3.70
C HIS A 92 -1.07 11.17 -4.23
N MET A 93 -1.62 10.30 -3.44
CA MET A 93 -1.97 8.91 -3.80
C MET A 93 -0.79 8.09 -4.32
N GLY A 94 0.40 8.30 -3.77
CA GLY A 94 1.59 7.56 -4.15
C GLY A 94 2.09 7.86 -5.55
N GLN A 95 1.65 8.98 -6.15
CA GLN A 95 2.03 9.37 -7.49
C GLN A 95 3.31 10.22 -7.48
N GLY A 96 3.86 10.39 -8.67
CA GLY A 96 5.09 11.15 -8.86
C GLY A 96 6.35 10.41 -8.43
N PRO A 97 7.50 11.06 -8.55
CA PRO A 97 8.76 10.44 -8.16
C PRO A 97 8.86 10.22 -6.65
N SER A 98 9.60 9.20 -6.26
CA SER A 98 9.98 9.01 -4.87
C SER A 98 11.09 10.01 -4.50
N HIS A 99 10.85 10.80 -3.47
CA HIS A 99 11.84 11.74 -2.95
C HIS A 99 12.67 11.15 -1.82
N TYR A 100 12.25 10.03 -1.27
CA TYR A 100 12.95 9.33 -0.21
C TYR A 100 12.48 7.87 -0.16
N ASP A 101 13.42 6.96 -0.10
CA ASP A 101 13.16 5.53 0.05
C ASP A 101 13.98 4.97 1.21
N ASP A 102 13.35 4.16 2.04
CA ASP A 102 14.00 3.45 3.14
C ASP A 102 13.46 2.02 3.19
N ASP A 103 14.33 1.05 2.95
CA ASP A 103 14.02 -0.39 3.00
C ASP A 103 14.57 -1.08 4.27
N THR A 104 14.90 -0.30 5.27
CA THR A 104 15.31 -0.83 6.57
C THR A 104 14.13 -1.49 7.28
N VAL A 105 14.23 -2.77 7.57
CA VAL A 105 13.22 -3.49 8.35
C VAL A 105 13.23 -2.96 9.78
N ARG A 106 12.08 -2.46 10.21
CA ARG A 106 11.92 -1.88 11.55
C ARG A 106 11.61 -2.96 12.58
N GLU A 107 11.69 -2.59 13.84
CA GLU A 107 11.32 -3.47 14.93
C GLU A 107 9.80 -3.66 15.00
N TRP A 108 9.38 -4.78 15.58
CA TRP A 108 7.98 -5.05 15.83
C TRP A 108 7.39 -4.05 16.83
N GLU A 109 6.20 -3.55 16.50
CA GLU A 109 5.42 -2.67 17.34
C GLU A 109 4.05 -3.28 17.60
N ALA A 110 3.55 -3.16 18.82
CA ALA A 110 2.17 -3.53 19.12
C ALA A 110 1.21 -2.61 18.34
N VAL A 111 0.16 -3.18 17.75
CA VAL A 111 -0.84 -2.37 17.07
C VAL A 111 -1.72 -1.65 18.10
N GLU A 112 -2.11 -0.41 17.79
CA GLU A 112 -3.10 0.33 18.56
C GLU A 112 -4.48 0.01 17.99
N PRO A 113 -5.36 -0.68 18.76
CA PRO A 113 -6.62 -1.22 18.21
C PRO A 113 -7.50 -0.18 17.52
N ASP A 114 -7.58 1.04 18.06
CA ASP A 114 -8.39 2.11 17.50
C ASP A 114 -7.59 3.08 16.62
N GLY A 115 -6.30 2.84 16.47
CA GLY A 115 -5.39 3.66 15.67
C GLY A 115 -5.23 3.13 14.24
N VAL A 116 -4.39 3.83 13.48
CA VAL A 116 -4.08 3.47 12.08
C VAL A 116 -3.51 2.06 11.98
N THR A 117 -2.56 1.70 12.85
CA THR A 117 -1.94 0.37 12.84
C THR A 117 -2.95 -0.74 13.10
N GLY A 118 -3.88 -0.53 14.01
CA GLY A 118 -4.96 -1.48 14.30
C GLY A 118 -5.90 -1.67 13.12
N LYS A 119 -6.26 -0.57 12.45
CA LYS A 119 -7.12 -0.63 11.25
C LYS A 119 -6.42 -1.33 10.09
N LEU A 120 -5.15 -1.06 9.87
CA LEU A 120 -4.34 -1.76 8.87
C LEU A 120 -4.19 -3.24 9.19
N TRP A 121 -3.97 -3.58 10.46
CA TRP A 121 -3.87 -4.97 10.92
C TRP A 121 -5.18 -5.73 10.66
N GLN A 122 -6.33 -5.11 10.94
CA GLN A 122 -7.65 -5.70 10.63
C GLN A 122 -7.81 -5.93 9.13
N ALA A 123 -7.42 -4.95 8.31
CA ALA A 123 -7.47 -5.08 6.85
C ALA A 123 -6.58 -6.23 6.34
N ALA A 124 -5.36 -6.36 6.88
CA ALA A 124 -4.42 -7.39 6.48
C ALA A 124 -4.81 -8.78 6.98
N CYS A 125 -5.25 -8.88 8.22
CA CYS A 125 -5.53 -10.16 8.88
C CYS A 125 -6.98 -10.65 8.75
N GLY A 126 -7.89 -9.78 8.33
CA GLY A 126 -9.30 -10.13 8.15
C GLY A 126 -10.05 -10.35 9.47
N LYS A 127 -9.61 -9.68 10.53
CA LYS A 127 -10.20 -9.90 11.86
C LYS A 127 -10.75 -8.61 12.46
#